data_0ab3776c94974f3fbcfd270c7eec697a
#
_entry.id   0ab3776c94974f3fbcfd270c7eec697a
#
_cell.length_a   1.000
_cell.length_b   1.000
_cell.length_c   1.000
_cell.angle_alpha   90.00
_cell.angle_beta   90.00
_cell.angle_gamma   90.00
#
_symmetry.space_group_name_H-M   'P 1'
#
loop_
_entity.id
_entity.type
_entity.pdbx_description
1 polymer ?
#
loop_
_entity_poly.entity_id
_entity_poly.type
_entity_poly.pdbx_seq_one_letter_code
_entity_poly.pdbx_strand_id
1 'polypeptide(L)'
;MIYPKIALAQSIIEICLAKGITNIIISPGSRNAPLTIGFAQNPNFKCYSIADERCAAFFALGIAQQTKQPTAVVCTSGSALLNYYPAVAEAFYSQIPLIVISADRPQSKIDIGDGQTIRQENVFQNHSVFNANLTEDASIENDLKINKAIETAILQKGPVHINAPFEEPLYEMVSELSVEPKITHSEETIVTKIIENEAEIVSVWNTSKRKLILIGGINEANSVSKEILENFAKDPSIVVLTETTSNLHEPSFINSIDTLITPFDDADFKDLEPEVLITFGGMIVSKRIKAFLRKYKPEHHWHIDTLRAYDTFNALSKHFVMEPDDFFKELLPKTEFAASDYFSKIDKVYDLRKIRKQEYLRKITFSDFKVFEKVIESLPVNTQLQVSNSSAIRYAQLIEIDPSIEVYCNRGTSGIDGSTSTAIGAAVGKSDKQTVFITGDIGFLYDSNALWNAYIPKNFKIILINNGGGGIFRILPGHEEKPVFNTYFETSHNLTAEHLAKMYKLNYFTANDVESLEEAIKKLYNNNDAAGILEVFTPTLENDVVLKQYFKELI
;
A
#
# COMPACT_ATOMS: atom_id res chain seq x y z
N MET A 1 21.42 26.93 -17.28
CA MET A 1 20.69 25.66 -17.22
C MET A 1 20.49 25.20 -18.67
N ILE A 2 20.36 23.90 -18.90
CA ILE A 2 20.13 23.35 -20.25
C ILE A 2 18.69 22.88 -20.32
N TYR A 3 18.00 23.22 -21.40
CA TYR A 3 16.58 22.88 -21.58
C TYR A 3 16.38 22.04 -22.85
N PRO A 4 15.37 21.17 -22.93
CA PRO A 4 14.99 20.58 -24.21
C PRO A 4 14.51 21.66 -25.16
N LYS A 5 14.76 21.53 -26.47
CA LYS A 5 14.29 22.49 -27.48
C LYS A 5 12.75 22.48 -27.62
N ILE A 6 12.11 21.34 -27.36
CA ILE A 6 10.65 21.17 -27.50
C ILE A 6 9.91 21.98 -26.42
N ALA A 7 9.17 22.97 -26.84
CA ALA A 7 8.48 23.94 -26.00
C ALA A 7 7.47 23.26 -25.04
N LEU A 8 6.69 22.28 -25.54
CA LEU A 8 5.73 21.53 -24.71
C LEU A 8 6.45 20.80 -23.55
N ALA A 9 7.63 20.21 -23.79
CA ALA A 9 8.40 19.57 -22.73
C ALA A 9 8.88 20.58 -21.67
N GLN A 10 9.29 21.79 -22.10
CA GLN A 10 9.63 22.85 -21.17
C GLN A 10 8.42 23.24 -20.29
N SER A 11 7.23 23.42 -20.87
CA SER A 11 6.00 23.72 -20.10
C SER A 11 5.71 22.65 -19.04
N ILE A 12 5.77 21.36 -19.39
CA ILE A 12 5.54 20.26 -18.45
C ILE A 12 6.53 20.34 -17.27
N ILE A 13 7.83 20.53 -17.56
CA ILE A 13 8.89 20.57 -16.55
C ILE A 13 8.72 21.75 -15.61
N GLU A 14 8.49 22.96 -16.16
CA GLU A 14 8.31 24.17 -15.36
C GLU A 14 7.05 24.13 -14.49
N ILE A 15 5.95 23.56 -15.01
CA ILE A 15 4.72 23.37 -14.20
C ILE A 15 4.96 22.33 -13.10
N CYS A 16 5.63 21.21 -13.39
CA CYS A 16 5.99 20.22 -12.37
C CYS A 16 6.84 20.87 -11.26
N LEU A 17 7.83 21.69 -11.63
CA LEU A 17 8.67 22.40 -10.67
C LEU A 17 7.83 23.38 -9.80
N ALA A 18 6.99 24.17 -10.42
CA ALA A 18 6.14 25.14 -9.74
C ALA A 18 5.13 24.47 -8.78
N LYS A 19 4.72 23.23 -9.09
CA LYS A 19 3.82 22.42 -8.25
C LYS A 19 4.55 21.56 -7.21
N GLY A 20 5.87 21.66 -7.10
CA GLY A 20 6.67 20.92 -6.12
C GLY A 20 6.81 19.41 -6.41
N ILE A 21 6.63 18.98 -7.66
CA ILE A 21 6.84 17.59 -8.07
C ILE A 21 8.34 17.38 -8.26
N THR A 22 9.02 16.84 -7.25
CA THR A 22 10.48 16.76 -7.22
C THR A 22 11.04 15.37 -7.49
N ASN A 23 10.29 14.29 -7.23
CA ASN A 23 10.72 12.92 -7.48
C ASN A 23 10.23 12.47 -8.86
N ILE A 24 11.17 12.14 -9.76
CA ILE A 24 10.89 11.77 -11.14
C ILE A 24 11.55 10.41 -11.44
N ILE A 25 10.73 9.40 -11.72
CA ILE A 25 11.20 8.08 -12.13
C ILE A 25 11.13 7.99 -13.65
N ILE A 26 12.24 7.72 -14.29
CA ILE A 26 12.37 7.75 -15.75
C ILE A 26 12.68 6.34 -16.24
N SER A 27 11.76 5.79 -17.06
CA SER A 27 12.05 4.61 -17.86
C SER A 27 12.65 5.03 -19.21
N PRO A 28 13.76 4.41 -19.64
CA PRO A 28 14.49 4.86 -20.82
C PRO A 28 13.70 4.66 -22.11
N GLY A 29 13.82 5.64 -23.02
CA GLY A 29 13.23 5.58 -24.34
C GLY A 29 13.58 6.81 -25.17
N SER A 30 13.39 6.74 -26.51
CA SER A 30 13.73 7.85 -27.40
C SER A 30 12.65 8.95 -27.40
N ARG A 31 11.35 8.56 -27.40
CA ARG A 31 10.28 9.55 -27.50
C ARG A 31 10.19 10.47 -26.27
N ASN A 32 10.52 9.97 -25.09
CA ASN A 32 10.59 10.79 -23.87
C ASN A 32 11.92 11.55 -23.69
N ALA A 33 12.82 11.56 -24.66
CA ALA A 33 14.12 12.25 -24.55
C ALA A 33 13.99 13.73 -24.14
N PRO A 34 13.04 14.54 -24.66
CA PRO A 34 12.87 15.92 -24.21
C PRO A 34 12.56 16.05 -22.72
N LEU A 35 11.68 15.18 -22.18
CA LEU A 35 11.36 15.14 -20.74
C LEU A 35 12.56 14.65 -19.92
N THR A 36 13.21 13.58 -20.38
CA THR A 36 14.41 13.02 -19.72
C THR A 36 15.52 14.06 -19.57
N ILE A 37 15.83 14.78 -20.67
CA ILE A 37 16.84 15.83 -20.67
C ILE A 37 16.46 16.95 -19.71
N GLY A 38 15.25 17.45 -19.80
CA GLY A 38 14.82 18.58 -19.00
C GLY A 38 14.77 18.27 -17.50
N PHE A 39 14.21 17.13 -17.11
CA PHE A 39 14.19 16.72 -15.71
C PHE A 39 15.60 16.43 -15.18
N ALA A 40 16.40 15.64 -15.91
CA ALA A 40 17.72 15.21 -15.43
C ALA A 40 18.76 16.34 -15.38
N GLN A 41 18.63 17.38 -16.20
CA GLN A 41 19.53 18.54 -16.22
C GLN A 41 19.13 19.63 -15.22
N ASN A 42 17.96 19.56 -14.63
CA ASN A 42 17.49 20.53 -13.64
C ASN A 42 17.74 20.00 -12.21
N PRO A 43 18.64 20.65 -11.42
CA PRO A 43 19.05 20.16 -10.10
C PRO A 43 17.94 20.19 -9.04
N ASN A 44 16.79 20.80 -9.32
CA ASN A 44 15.64 20.80 -8.42
C ASN A 44 14.86 19.47 -8.46
N PHE A 45 15.13 18.61 -9.44
CA PHE A 45 14.50 17.30 -9.53
C PHE A 45 15.45 16.19 -9.07
N LYS A 46 14.92 15.24 -8.37
CA LYS A 46 15.58 13.99 -7.99
C LYS A 46 15.11 12.89 -8.95
N CYS A 47 15.97 12.61 -9.92
CA CYS A 47 15.67 11.67 -11.00
C CYS A 47 16.21 10.28 -10.70
N TYR A 48 15.41 9.26 -11.01
CA TYR A 48 15.77 7.85 -10.88
C TYR A 48 15.57 7.14 -12.20
N SER A 49 16.59 6.43 -12.69
CA SER A 49 16.52 5.65 -13.93
C SER A 49 16.17 4.20 -13.59
N ILE A 50 14.98 3.74 -13.99
CA ILE A 50 14.52 2.36 -13.79
C ILE A 50 13.99 1.84 -15.11
N ALA A 51 14.63 0.77 -15.63
CA ALA A 51 14.41 0.29 -16.99
C ALA A 51 13.07 -0.45 -17.17
N ASP A 52 12.68 -1.29 -16.21
CA ASP A 52 11.39 -1.98 -16.22
C ASP A 52 10.28 -1.03 -15.77
N GLU A 53 9.37 -0.70 -16.67
CA GLU A 53 8.33 0.30 -16.41
C GLU A 53 7.39 -0.14 -15.28
N ARG A 54 7.04 -1.41 -15.18
CA ARG A 54 6.21 -1.91 -14.07
C ARG A 54 6.91 -1.66 -12.73
N CYS A 55 8.17 -2.04 -12.62
CA CYS A 55 8.99 -1.80 -11.42
C CYS A 55 9.14 -0.29 -11.15
N ALA A 56 9.32 0.52 -12.19
CA ALA A 56 9.44 1.98 -12.09
C ALA A 56 8.18 2.61 -11.46
N ALA A 57 7.00 2.20 -11.90
CA ALA A 57 5.74 2.74 -11.40
C ALA A 57 5.46 2.31 -9.95
N PHE A 58 5.72 1.07 -9.57
CA PHE A 58 5.61 0.62 -8.18
C PHE A 58 6.70 1.23 -7.27
N PHE A 59 7.88 1.46 -7.78
CA PHE A 59 8.92 2.22 -7.05
C PHE A 59 8.46 3.66 -6.78
N ALA A 60 7.88 4.33 -7.77
CA ALA A 60 7.30 5.66 -7.60
C ALA A 60 6.17 5.66 -6.56
N LEU A 61 5.30 4.64 -6.60
CA LEU A 61 4.24 4.44 -5.63
C LEU A 61 4.79 4.34 -4.20
N GLY A 62 5.88 3.59 -4.01
CA GLY A 62 6.56 3.48 -2.72
C GLY A 62 7.12 4.80 -2.20
N ILE A 63 7.74 5.61 -3.08
CA ILE A 63 8.19 6.97 -2.72
C ILE A 63 6.99 7.83 -2.33
N ALA A 64 5.94 7.89 -3.14
CA ALA A 64 4.76 8.69 -2.88
C ALA A 64 4.06 8.27 -1.57
N GLN A 65 3.98 6.95 -1.29
CA GLN A 65 3.44 6.41 -0.06
C GLN A 65 4.17 6.96 1.17
N GLN A 66 5.49 7.07 1.12
CA GLN A 66 6.29 7.46 2.29
C GLN A 66 6.49 8.97 2.40
N THR A 67 6.67 9.66 1.28
CA THR A 67 6.88 11.11 1.29
C THR A 67 5.58 11.91 1.42
N LYS A 68 4.43 11.29 1.19
CA LYS A 68 3.10 11.94 1.09
C LYS A 68 3.05 13.01 0.00
N GLN A 69 3.95 12.93 -0.96
CA GLN A 69 4.06 13.87 -2.08
C GLN A 69 3.83 13.13 -3.39
N PRO A 70 3.19 13.76 -4.38
CA PRO A 70 3.07 13.17 -5.69
C PRO A 70 4.43 12.85 -6.29
N THR A 71 4.52 11.68 -6.93
CA THR A 71 5.74 11.23 -7.61
C THR A 71 5.42 11.01 -9.08
N ALA A 72 6.28 11.48 -9.98
CA ALA A 72 6.08 11.33 -11.40
C ALA A 72 6.82 10.12 -11.97
N VAL A 73 6.19 9.42 -12.92
CA VAL A 73 6.81 8.39 -13.75
C VAL A 73 6.77 8.84 -15.21
N VAL A 74 7.90 8.67 -15.91
CA VAL A 74 8.08 9.15 -17.29
C VAL A 74 8.49 7.99 -18.18
N CYS A 75 7.76 7.74 -19.27
CA CYS A 75 8.09 6.70 -20.24
C CYS A 75 7.98 7.17 -21.69
N THR A 76 8.51 6.35 -22.58
CA THR A 76 8.35 6.48 -24.04
C THR A 76 6.95 6.05 -24.49
N SER A 77 6.67 6.20 -25.78
CA SER A 77 5.40 5.79 -26.39
C SER A 77 5.26 4.27 -26.54
N GLY A 78 4.06 3.81 -26.74
CA GLY A 78 3.75 2.41 -27.06
C GLY A 78 3.51 1.57 -25.80
N SER A 79 3.97 0.32 -25.80
CA SER A 79 3.69 -0.63 -24.72
C SER A 79 4.34 -0.27 -23.37
N ALA A 80 5.35 0.58 -23.34
CA ALA A 80 5.97 1.11 -22.13
C ALA A 80 4.92 1.65 -21.13
N LEU A 81 4.04 2.51 -21.63
CA LEU A 81 2.93 3.08 -20.88
C LEU A 81 2.03 2.02 -20.24
N LEU A 82 1.73 0.93 -20.97
CA LEU A 82 0.83 -0.12 -20.49
C LEU A 82 1.42 -0.91 -19.32
N ASN A 83 2.75 -0.97 -19.20
CA ASN A 83 3.41 -1.63 -18.08
C ASN A 83 3.25 -0.86 -16.76
N TYR A 84 2.89 0.42 -16.79
CA TYR A 84 2.56 1.19 -15.58
C TYR A 84 1.18 0.83 -15.00
N TYR A 85 0.29 0.19 -15.77
CA TYR A 85 -1.10 -0.01 -15.42
C TYR A 85 -1.32 -0.71 -14.07
N PRO A 86 -0.61 -1.78 -13.71
CA PRO A 86 -0.79 -2.42 -12.40
C PRO A 86 -0.56 -1.46 -11.23
N ALA A 87 0.49 -0.64 -11.29
CA ALA A 87 0.78 0.36 -10.26
C ALA A 87 -0.23 1.51 -10.25
N VAL A 88 -0.72 1.93 -11.42
CA VAL A 88 -1.80 2.94 -11.53
C VAL A 88 -3.07 2.43 -10.86
N ALA A 89 -3.45 1.18 -11.10
CA ALA A 89 -4.62 0.57 -10.46
C ALA A 89 -4.43 0.47 -8.92
N GLU A 90 -3.26 0.05 -8.46
CA GLU A 90 -2.93 0.01 -7.03
C GLU A 90 -3.00 1.42 -6.41
N ALA A 91 -2.39 2.43 -7.04
CA ALA A 91 -2.42 3.82 -6.60
C ALA A 91 -3.84 4.38 -6.49
N PHE A 92 -4.70 4.04 -7.48
CA PHE A 92 -6.10 4.46 -7.50
C PHE A 92 -6.88 3.95 -6.27
N TYR A 93 -6.78 2.65 -5.97
CA TYR A 93 -7.49 2.06 -4.84
C TYR A 93 -6.83 2.35 -3.49
N SER A 94 -5.52 2.57 -3.45
CA SER A 94 -4.77 2.93 -2.23
C SER A 94 -4.75 4.43 -1.92
N GLN A 95 -5.38 5.27 -2.75
CA GLN A 95 -5.39 6.73 -2.60
C GLN A 95 -3.97 7.32 -2.50
N ILE A 96 -3.11 6.96 -3.46
CA ILE A 96 -1.73 7.46 -3.54
C ILE A 96 -1.57 8.31 -4.80
N PRO A 97 -1.13 9.57 -4.68
CA PRO A 97 -0.96 10.46 -5.84
C PRO A 97 0.23 10.00 -6.70
N LEU A 98 -0.05 9.58 -7.93
CA LEU A 98 0.95 9.17 -8.91
C LEU A 98 0.72 9.95 -10.23
N ILE A 99 1.75 10.58 -10.76
CA ILE A 99 1.66 11.34 -12.00
C ILE A 99 2.34 10.55 -13.12
N VAL A 100 1.54 9.99 -14.03
CA VAL A 100 2.06 9.32 -15.22
C VAL A 100 2.23 10.34 -16.34
N ILE A 101 3.45 10.52 -16.83
CA ILE A 101 3.77 11.37 -17.97
C ILE A 101 4.28 10.47 -19.10
N SER A 102 3.45 10.20 -20.09
CA SER A 102 3.84 9.41 -21.25
C SER A 102 4.15 10.30 -22.43
N ALA A 103 5.33 10.09 -23.02
CA ALA A 103 5.58 10.65 -24.34
C ALA A 103 4.75 9.89 -25.38
N ASP A 104 4.23 10.60 -26.37
CA ASP A 104 3.46 10.02 -27.47
C ASP A 104 4.00 10.49 -28.82
N ARG A 105 3.52 9.88 -29.87
CA ARG A 105 3.71 10.38 -31.23
C ARG A 105 2.64 11.42 -31.58
N PRO A 106 2.91 12.31 -32.56
CA PRO A 106 1.89 13.18 -33.12
C PRO A 106 0.64 12.41 -33.56
N GLN A 107 -0.53 13.00 -33.39
CA GLN A 107 -1.81 12.39 -33.73
C GLN A 107 -1.85 11.87 -35.17
N SER A 108 -1.16 12.55 -36.09
CA SER A 108 -1.06 12.16 -37.50
C SER A 108 -0.33 10.82 -37.73
N LYS A 109 0.41 10.32 -36.74
CA LYS A 109 1.17 9.06 -36.81
C LYS A 109 0.48 7.89 -36.09
N ILE A 110 -0.67 8.14 -35.45
CA ILE A 110 -1.42 7.09 -34.77
C ILE A 110 -2.29 6.33 -35.80
N ASP A 111 -2.31 4.99 -35.66
CA ASP A 111 -3.09 4.06 -36.49
C ASP A 111 -2.73 4.02 -38.02
N ILE A 112 -1.56 4.52 -38.39
CA ILE A 112 -1.05 4.43 -39.77
C ILE A 112 0.03 3.34 -39.93
N GLY A 113 0.32 2.56 -38.90
CA GLY A 113 1.34 1.49 -38.92
C GLY A 113 2.74 1.94 -38.55
N ASP A 114 2.90 3.13 -37.98
CA ASP A 114 4.18 3.60 -37.44
C ASP A 114 4.61 2.77 -36.20
N GLY A 115 5.92 2.54 -36.06
CA GLY A 115 6.46 1.75 -34.94
C GLY A 115 6.29 2.43 -33.59
N GLN A 116 6.06 1.64 -32.55
CA GLN A 116 5.85 2.10 -31.17
C GLN A 116 4.70 3.12 -31.03
N THR A 117 3.61 2.92 -31.74
CA THR A 117 2.37 3.69 -31.61
C THR A 117 1.24 2.82 -31.09
N ILE A 118 0.47 3.36 -30.18
CA ILE A 118 -0.80 2.81 -29.70
C ILE A 118 -1.76 3.96 -29.43
N ARG A 119 -3.03 3.69 -29.18
CA ARG A 119 -3.98 4.70 -28.72
C ARG A 119 -3.75 4.97 -27.23
N GLN A 120 -2.95 6.02 -26.91
CA GLN A 120 -2.56 6.35 -25.53
C GLN A 120 -3.57 7.24 -24.82
N GLU A 121 -4.37 8.02 -25.56
CA GLU A 121 -5.37 8.90 -24.98
C GLU A 121 -6.36 8.13 -24.10
N ASN A 122 -6.51 8.60 -22.86
CA ASN A 122 -7.42 8.03 -21.86
C ASN A 122 -7.18 6.54 -21.53
N VAL A 123 -5.98 5.99 -21.80
CA VAL A 123 -5.69 4.58 -21.59
C VAL A 123 -5.91 4.12 -20.14
N PHE A 124 -5.76 5.02 -19.18
CA PHE A 124 -5.99 4.76 -17.75
C PHE A 124 -7.35 5.21 -17.23
N GLN A 125 -8.29 5.62 -18.07
CA GLN A 125 -9.53 6.28 -17.63
C GLN A 125 -10.33 5.53 -16.55
N ASN A 126 -10.22 4.21 -16.48
CA ASN A 126 -10.92 3.40 -15.49
C ASN A 126 -10.25 3.43 -14.10
N HIS A 127 -8.97 3.80 -14.03
CA HIS A 127 -8.17 3.78 -12.80
C HIS A 127 -7.30 5.04 -12.66
N SER A 128 -7.74 6.16 -13.22
CA SER A 128 -7.14 7.48 -13.01
C SER A 128 -8.20 8.49 -12.63
N VAL A 129 -7.83 9.48 -11.83
CA VAL A 129 -8.75 10.55 -11.42
C VAL A 129 -8.82 11.69 -12.44
N PHE A 130 -7.82 11.77 -13.34
CA PHE A 130 -7.83 12.71 -14.46
C PHE A 130 -6.86 12.27 -15.57
N ASN A 131 -7.23 12.57 -16.84
CA ASN A 131 -6.36 12.35 -18.01
C ASN A 131 -6.23 13.65 -18.78
N ALA A 132 -5.01 14.16 -18.92
CA ALA A 132 -4.64 15.34 -19.71
C ALA A 132 -4.06 14.87 -21.06
N ASN A 133 -4.87 14.88 -22.11
CA ASN A 133 -4.39 14.66 -23.46
C ASN A 133 -3.96 16.00 -24.07
N LEU A 134 -2.66 16.16 -24.29
CA LEU A 134 -2.05 17.40 -24.77
C LEU A 134 -1.97 17.42 -26.31
N THR A 135 -1.89 18.62 -26.87
CA THR A 135 -1.53 18.85 -28.27
C THR A 135 -0.02 19.08 -28.40
N GLU A 136 0.53 19.05 -29.60
CA GLU A 136 1.97 19.10 -29.87
C GLU A 136 2.64 20.41 -29.46
N ASP A 137 1.90 21.52 -29.51
CA ASP A 137 2.45 22.84 -29.25
C ASP A 137 2.31 23.23 -27.78
N ALA A 138 3.25 24.01 -27.26
CA ALA A 138 3.09 24.72 -26.00
C ALA A 138 1.93 25.73 -26.13
N SER A 139 0.95 25.62 -25.25
CA SER A 139 -0.23 26.48 -25.26
C SER A 139 -0.83 26.66 -23.87
N ILE A 140 -1.55 27.75 -23.66
CA ILE A 140 -2.30 28.00 -22.41
C ILE A 140 -3.28 26.84 -22.13
N GLU A 141 -3.90 26.25 -23.15
CA GLU A 141 -4.80 25.12 -22.97
C GLU A 141 -4.07 23.88 -22.41
N ASN A 142 -2.87 23.55 -22.94
CA ASN A 142 -2.04 22.48 -22.41
C ASN A 142 -1.58 22.78 -20.99
N ASP A 143 -1.15 24.01 -20.69
CA ASP A 143 -0.76 24.44 -19.35
C ASP A 143 -1.90 24.21 -18.35
N LEU A 144 -3.12 24.61 -18.69
CA LEU A 144 -4.29 24.39 -17.84
C LEU A 144 -4.60 22.91 -17.61
N LYS A 145 -4.45 22.07 -18.63
CA LYS A 145 -4.64 20.60 -18.52
C LYS A 145 -3.58 19.99 -17.59
N ILE A 146 -2.31 20.39 -17.70
CA ILE A 146 -1.21 19.90 -16.86
C ILE A 146 -1.43 20.33 -15.41
N ASN A 147 -1.71 21.62 -15.16
CA ASN A 147 -2.02 22.11 -13.82
C ASN A 147 -3.17 21.33 -13.19
N LYS A 148 -4.29 21.17 -13.92
CA LYS A 148 -5.46 20.43 -13.47
C LYS A 148 -5.14 18.98 -13.14
N ALA A 149 -4.32 18.31 -13.94
CA ALA A 149 -3.90 16.93 -13.68
C ALA A 149 -3.17 16.83 -12.33
N ILE A 150 -2.15 17.67 -12.13
CA ILE A 150 -1.34 17.66 -10.90
C ILE A 150 -2.20 18.03 -9.68
N GLU A 151 -3.00 19.08 -9.78
CA GLU A 151 -3.91 19.50 -8.70
C GLU A 151 -4.92 18.40 -8.35
N THR A 152 -5.49 17.73 -9.36
CA THR A 152 -6.42 16.62 -9.15
C THR A 152 -5.73 15.44 -8.46
N ALA A 153 -4.47 15.11 -8.85
CA ALA A 153 -3.71 14.05 -8.17
C ALA A 153 -3.54 14.34 -6.67
N ILE A 154 -3.24 15.58 -6.32
CA ILE A 154 -3.06 16.03 -4.93
C ILE A 154 -4.39 16.00 -4.17
N LEU A 155 -5.42 16.63 -4.70
CA LEU A 155 -6.71 16.81 -4.02
C LEU A 155 -7.48 15.49 -3.89
N GLN A 156 -7.45 14.63 -4.92
CA GLN A 156 -8.15 13.36 -4.92
C GLN A 156 -7.26 12.17 -4.51
N LYS A 157 -6.03 12.44 -4.08
CA LYS A 157 -5.07 11.41 -3.63
C LYS A 157 -5.06 10.22 -4.59
N GLY A 158 -4.90 10.47 -5.89
CA GLY A 158 -5.03 9.41 -6.91
C GLY A 158 -4.13 9.62 -8.12
N PRO A 159 -3.99 8.57 -8.97
CA PRO A 159 -3.17 8.67 -10.16
C PRO A 159 -3.82 9.51 -11.26
N VAL A 160 -2.96 10.22 -12.00
CA VAL A 160 -3.35 11.00 -13.18
C VAL A 160 -2.45 10.64 -14.36
N HIS A 161 -2.93 10.91 -15.57
CA HIS A 161 -2.17 10.69 -16.79
C HIS A 161 -2.03 11.98 -17.58
N ILE A 162 -0.81 12.30 -17.99
CA ILE A 162 -0.46 13.39 -18.91
C ILE A 162 0.14 12.75 -20.16
N ASN A 163 -0.62 12.73 -21.25
CA ASN A 163 -0.16 12.21 -22.54
C ASN A 163 0.39 13.37 -23.39
N ALA A 164 1.69 13.33 -23.70
CA ALA A 164 2.42 14.43 -24.33
C ALA A 164 3.01 14.01 -25.68
N PRO A 165 2.43 14.45 -26.80
CA PRO A 165 2.96 14.15 -28.14
C PRO A 165 4.20 15.01 -28.43
N PHE A 166 5.24 14.38 -28.99
CA PHE A 166 6.47 15.03 -29.41
C PHE A 166 6.84 14.63 -30.84
N GLU A 167 7.17 15.62 -31.66
CA GLU A 167 7.72 15.41 -33.00
C GLU A 167 9.24 15.52 -33.00
N GLU A 168 9.91 14.82 -33.90
CA GLU A 168 11.36 14.87 -34.08
C GLU A 168 11.80 16.24 -34.65
N PRO A 169 13.01 16.70 -34.29
CA PRO A 169 14.08 16.04 -33.52
C PRO A 169 13.91 16.14 -32.00
N LEU A 170 14.23 15.04 -31.27
CA LEU A 170 13.92 14.88 -29.84
C LEU A 170 15.08 15.25 -28.89
N TYR A 171 16.33 15.28 -29.38
CA TYR A 171 17.53 15.40 -28.54
C TYR A 171 18.12 16.82 -28.56
N GLU A 172 17.51 17.76 -29.26
CA GLU A 172 18.01 19.11 -29.33
C GLU A 172 17.81 19.86 -28.01
N MET A 173 18.85 20.61 -27.64
CA MET A 173 18.92 21.37 -26.39
C MET A 173 19.17 22.84 -26.65
N VAL A 174 18.67 23.69 -25.76
CA VAL A 174 18.84 25.15 -25.78
C VAL A 174 19.30 25.68 -24.41
N SER A 175 19.92 26.86 -24.40
CA SER A 175 20.43 27.51 -23.18
C SER A 175 19.38 28.37 -22.46
N GLU A 176 18.27 28.67 -23.14
CA GLU A 176 17.24 29.56 -22.64
C GLU A 176 15.85 28.90 -22.78
N LEU A 177 14.96 29.21 -21.84
CA LEU A 177 13.55 28.83 -21.96
C LEU A 177 12.89 29.60 -23.10
N SER A 178 12.07 28.90 -23.88
CA SER A 178 11.26 29.48 -24.95
C SER A 178 9.79 29.68 -24.56
N VAL A 179 9.42 29.30 -23.34
CA VAL A 179 8.04 29.34 -22.84
C VAL A 179 7.98 30.00 -21.46
N GLU A 180 6.84 30.60 -21.18
CA GLU A 180 6.44 31.07 -19.85
C GLU A 180 5.07 30.45 -19.54
N PRO A 181 5.04 29.21 -19.00
CA PRO A 181 3.79 28.49 -18.83
C PRO A 181 2.91 29.15 -17.78
N LYS A 182 1.62 29.10 -18.01
CA LYS A 182 0.62 29.59 -17.06
C LYS A 182 0.52 28.65 -15.86
N ILE A 183 0.94 29.10 -14.70
CA ILE A 183 0.76 28.38 -13.44
C ILE A 183 -0.58 28.78 -12.81
N THR A 184 -1.40 27.81 -12.45
CA THR A 184 -2.62 28.01 -11.65
C THR A 184 -2.39 27.50 -10.23
N HIS A 185 -3.15 28.01 -9.28
CA HIS A 185 -3.22 27.47 -7.92
C HIS A 185 -4.69 27.20 -7.62
N SER A 186 -5.00 26.00 -7.15
CA SER A 186 -6.33 25.71 -6.62
C SER A 186 -6.53 26.58 -5.37
N GLU A 187 -7.63 27.34 -5.32
CA GLU A 187 -8.06 27.95 -4.08
C GLU A 187 -8.42 26.80 -3.11
N GLU A 188 -7.79 26.76 -1.95
CA GLU A 188 -8.24 25.89 -0.87
C GLU A 188 -9.66 26.34 -0.48
N THR A 189 -10.64 25.62 -0.96
CA THR A 189 -12.01 25.81 -0.47
C THR A 189 -12.00 25.36 0.99
N ILE A 190 -12.07 26.30 1.91
CA ILE A 190 -12.29 25.98 3.33
C ILE A 190 -13.68 25.37 3.42
N VAL A 191 -13.76 24.05 3.29
CA VAL A 191 -15.00 23.32 3.55
C VAL A 191 -15.19 23.35 5.06
N THR A 192 -16.20 24.08 5.52
CA THR A 192 -16.59 24.05 6.93
C THR A 192 -17.00 22.60 7.25
N LYS A 193 -16.20 21.93 8.05
CA LYS A 193 -16.39 20.51 8.41
C LYS A 193 -17.47 20.43 9.49
N ILE A 194 -18.72 20.28 9.10
CA ILE A 194 -19.88 20.18 9.99
C ILE A 194 -20.47 18.78 9.86
N ILE A 195 -20.75 18.13 10.99
CA ILE A 195 -21.52 16.88 11.03
C ILE A 195 -22.98 17.21 10.73
N GLU A 196 -23.43 16.81 9.55
CA GLU A 196 -24.86 16.97 9.20
C GLU A 196 -25.74 16.11 10.10
N ASN A 197 -26.88 16.67 10.53
CA ASN A 197 -27.80 16.03 11.48
C ASN A 197 -27.12 15.63 12.80
N GLU A 198 -26.24 16.46 13.30
CA GLU A 198 -25.41 16.20 14.48
C GLU A 198 -26.21 15.70 15.69
N ALA A 199 -27.37 16.30 15.99
CA ALA A 199 -28.20 15.89 17.12
C ALA A 199 -28.67 14.41 17.01
N GLU A 200 -28.96 13.94 15.81
CA GLU A 200 -29.31 12.55 15.54
C GLU A 200 -28.08 11.64 15.75
N ILE A 201 -26.91 12.03 15.22
CA ILE A 201 -25.66 11.27 15.36
C ILE A 201 -25.27 11.13 16.82
N VAL A 202 -25.30 12.24 17.59
CA VAL A 202 -25.04 12.22 19.05
C VAL A 202 -26.06 11.35 19.78
N SER A 203 -27.34 11.42 19.41
CA SER A 203 -28.38 10.58 20.02
C SER A 203 -28.14 9.09 19.77
N VAL A 204 -27.86 8.70 18.53
CA VAL A 204 -27.53 7.32 18.15
C VAL A 204 -26.29 6.85 18.91
N TRP A 205 -25.23 7.66 18.96
CA TRP A 205 -24.01 7.33 19.69
C TRP A 205 -24.28 7.07 21.18
N ASN A 206 -25.00 7.99 21.84
CA ASN A 206 -25.24 7.92 23.31
C ASN A 206 -26.19 6.78 23.71
N THR A 207 -27.11 6.38 22.84
CA THR A 207 -28.07 5.29 23.12
C THR A 207 -27.50 3.91 22.79
N SER A 208 -26.53 3.82 21.89
CA SER A 208 -25.93 2.55 21.45
C SER A 208 -24.97 1.98 22.49
N LYS A 209 -25.18 0.71 22.83
CA LYS A 209 -24.38 -0.03 23.83
C LYS A 209 -23.30 -0.91 23.20
N ARG A 210 -23.33 -1.11 21.89
CA ARG A 210 -22.37 -1.91 21.12
C ARG A 210 -21.90 -1.13 19.91
N LYS A 211 -20.80 -0.39 20.13
CA LYS A 211 -20.12 0.38 19.07
C LYS A 211 -18.85 -0.36 18.64
N LEU A 212 -18.76 -0.72 17.38
CA LEU A 212 -17.57 -1.35 16.79
C LEU A 212 -16.86 -0.35 15.90
N ILE A 213 -15.60 -0.04 16.22
CA ILE A 213 -14.73 0.77 15.35
C ILE A 213 -13.80 -0.20 14.64
N LEU A 214 -13.89 -0.27 13.32
CA LEU A 214 -13.03 -1.10 12.48
C LEU A 214 -12.13 -0.21 11.62
N ILE A 215 -10.84 -0.26 11.88
CA ILE A 215 -9.84 0.60 11.24
C ILE A 215 -9.09 -0.18 10.16
N GLY A 216 -9.18 0.29 8.92
CA GLY A 216 -8.43 -0.25 7.79
C GLY A 216 -6.98 0.21 7.74
N GLY A 217 -6.32 -0.03 6.60
CA GLY A 217 -4.94 0.41 6.39
C GLY A 217 -4.81 1.93 6.39
N ILE A 218 -3.83 2.46 7.11
CA ILE A 218 -3.53 3.89 7.20
C ILE A 218 -2.10 4.12 6.73
N ASN A 219 -1.95 4.96 5.71
CA ASN A 219 -0.64 5.31 5.18
C ASN A 219 0.09 6.37 6.02
N GLU A 220 -0.60 7.07 6.90
CA GLU A 220 -0.06 8.14 7.74
C GLU A 220 -0.23 7.78 9.22
N ALA A 221 0.84 7.29 9.84
CA ALA A 221 0.88 7.03 11.27
C ALA A 221 0.54 8.32 12.04
N ASN A 222 -0.21 8.19 13.14
CA ASN A 222 -0.69 9.31 13.96
C ASN A 222 -1.72 10.25 13.26
N SER A 223 -2.40 9.79 12.21
CA SER A 223 -3.49 10.55 11.57
C SER A 223 -4.71 10.75 12.47
N VAL A 224 -4.80 10.02 13.59
CA VAL A 224 -5.79 10.20 14.66
C VAL A 224 -5.04 10.52 15.95
N SER A 225 -5.43 11.58 16.64
CA SER A 225 -4.77 12.06 17.85
C SER A 225 -4.88 11.05 18.99
N LYS A 226 -3.85 11.00 19.82
CA LYS A 226 -3.79 10.09 20.98
C LYS A 226 -4.97 10.28 21.93
N GLU A 227 -5.43 11.50 22.12
CA GLU A 227 -6.59 11.82 22.96
C GLU A 227 -7.87 11.10 22.48
N ILE A 228 -8.09 11.03 21.18
CA ILE A 228 -9.23 10.31 20.59
C ILE A 228 -9.09 8.81 20.83
N LEU A 229 -7.89 8.23 20.59
CA LEU A 229 -7.66 6.81 20.83
C LEU A 229 -7.86 6.42 22.28
N GLU A 230 -7.38 7.25 23.23
CA GLU A 230 -7.61 7.07 24.66
C GLU A 230 -9.09 7.23 25.04
N ASN A 231 -9.85 8.08 24.34
CA ASN A 231 -11.28 8.22 24.55
C ASN A 231 -12.03 6.92 24.17
N PHE A 232 -11.69 6.33 23.02
CA PHE A 232 -12.25 5.03 22.63
C PHE A 232 -11.94 3.95 23.67
N ALA A 233 -10.73 3.92 24.19
CA ALA A 233 -10.30 2.93 25.20
C ALA A 233 -11.06 3.05 26.53
N LYS A 234 -11.59 4.22 26.85
CA LYS A 234 -12.30 4.50 28.12
C LYS A 234 -13.81 4.21 28.05
N ASP A 235 -14.41 4.20 26.85
CA ASP A 235 -15.85 3.94 26.69
C ASP A 235 -16.14 2.42 26.68
N PRO A 236 -16.82 1.85 27.71
CA PRO A 236 -17.08 0.42 27.80
C PRO A 236 -18.03 -0.13 26.72
N SER A 237 -18.66 0.73 25.97
CA SER A 237 -19.52 0.36 24.83
C SER A 237 -18.78 0.32 23.48
N ILE A 238 -17.47 0.59 23.48
CA ILE A 238 -16.65 0.60 22.25
C ILE A 238 -15.70 -0.60 22.25
N VAL A 239 -15.70 -1.34 21.13
CA VAL A 239 -14.65 -2.29 20.74
C VAL A 239 -13.94 -1.74 19.52
N VAL A 240 -12.61 -1.67 19.57
CA VAL A 240 -11.80 -1.22 18.44
C VAL A 240 -11.03 -2.41 17.85
N LEU A 241 -11.25 -2.67 16.56
CA LEU A 241 -10.51 -3.66 15.78
C LEU A 241 -9.58 -2.95 14.81
N THR A 242 -8.30 -3.30 14.82
CA THR A 242 -7.30 -2.76 13.90
C THR A 242 -6.69 -3.85 13.04
N GLU A 243 -6.36 -3.50 11.81
CA GLU A 243 -5.50 -4.32 10.94
C GLU A 243 -4.03 -3.99 11.26
N THR A 244 -3.13 -4.91 10.95
CA THR A 244 -1.67 -4.66 11.12
C THR A 244 -1.21 -3.39 10.39
N THR A 245 -1.85 -3.07 9.27
CA THR A 245 -1.57 -1.87 8.46
C THR A 245 -2.29 -0.62 8.92
N SER A 246 -3.04 -0.66 10.03
CA SER A 246 -3.75 0.52 10.55
C SER A 246 -2.81 1.54 11.19
N ASN A 247 -1.63 1.12 11.65
CA ASN A 247 -0.60 2.00 12.26
C ASN A 247 -1.14 2.89 13.40
N LEU A 248 -2.19 2.43 14.09
CA LEU A 248 -2.77 3.06 15.28
C LEU A 248 -2.75 2.07 16.42
N HIS A 249 -2.22 2.49 17.55
CA HIS A 249 -1.94 1.62 18.70
C HIS A 249 -2.49 2.20 19.99
N GLU A 250 -3.27 1.38 20.68
CA GLU A 250 -3.73 1.60 22.05
C GLU A 250 -3.83 0.21 22.72
N PRO A 251 -3.42 0.03 23.99
CA PRO A 251 -3.39 -1.29 24.63
C PRO A 251 -4.71 -2.08 24.62
N SER A 252 -5.84 -1.38 24.60
CA SER A 252 -7.17 -1.99 24.55
C SER A 252 -7.65 -2.37 23.13
N PHE A 253 -6.90 -1.98 22.08
CA PHE A 253 -7.28 -2.30 20.72
C PHE A 253 -6.93 -3.72 20.36
N ILE A 254 -7.83 -4.36 19.63
CA ILE A 254 -7.66 -5.73 19.14
C ILE A 254 -7.02 -5.68 17.76
N ASN A 255 -5.75 -6.01 17.68
CA ASN A 255 -4.94 -5.94 16.46
C ASN A 255 -4.85 -7.26 15.69
N SER A 256 -5.36 -8.35 16.23
CA SER A 256 -5.35 -9.68 15.58
C SER A 256 -6.79 -10.18 15.43
N ILE A 257 -7.54 -9.55 14.51
CA ILE A 257 -8.97 -9.81 14.30
C ILE A 257 -9.24 -11.29 14.08
N ASP A 258 -8.49 -11.96 13.19
CA ASP A 258 -8.71 -13.37 12.87
C ASP A 258 -8.40 -14.31 14.06
N THR A 259 -7.51 -13.94 14.97
CA THR A 259 -7.27 -14.64 16.23
C THR A 259 -8.51 -14.59 17.13
N LEU A 260 -9.15 -13.44 17.20
CA LEU A 260 -10.37 -13.28 17.99
C LEU A 260 -11.53 -14.09 17.40
N ILE A 261 -11.90 -13.82 16.13
CA ILE A 261 -13.19 -14.23 15.58
C ILE A 261 -13.21 -15.59 14.89
N THR A 262 -12.04 -16.18 14.54
CA THR A 262 -12.05 -17.46 13.82
C THR A 262 -12.70 -18.59 14.59
N PRO A 263 -12.52 -18.70 15.94
CA PRO A 263 -13.15 -19.76 16.72
C PRO A 263 -14.60 -19.44 17.17
N PHE A 264 -15.17 -18.31 16.75
CA PHE A 264 -16.51 -17.89 17.18
C PHE A 264 -17.59 -18.80 16.62
N ASP A 265 -18.58 -19.11 17.47
CA ASP A 265 -19.87 -19.68 17.06
C ASP A 265 -20.91 -18.56 16.81
N ASP A 266 -22.17 -18.95 16.53
CA ASP A 266 -23.23 -17.98 16.27
C ASP A 266 -23.59 -17.14 17.51
N ALA A 267 -23.41 -17.64 18.74
CA ALA A 267 -23.66 -16.90 19.98
C ALA A 267 -22.57 -15.85 20.21
N ASP A 268 -21.31 -16.22 20.01
CA ASP A 268 -20.17 -15.30 20.10
C ASP A 268 -20.31 -14.16 19.06
N PHE A 269 -20.71 -14.50 17.84
CA PHE A 269 -20.96 -13.48 16.80
C PHE A 269 -22.12 -12.55 17.15
N LYS A 270 -23.16 -13.05 17.84
CA LYS A 270 -24.24 -12.20 18.34
C LYS A 270 -23.79 -11.25 19.45
N ASP A 271 -22.88 -11.68 20.30
CA ASP A 271 -22.27 -10.82 21.31
C ASP A 271 -21.39 -9.73 20.69
N LEU A 272 -20.70 -10.03 19.58
CA LEU A 272 -19.89 -9.05 18.84
C LEU A 272 -20.70 -8.16 17.89
N GLU A 273 -21.93 -8.52 17.50
CA GLU A 273 -22.76 -7.78 16.53
C GLU A 273 -22.98 -6.33 16.99
N PRO A 274 -22.51 -5.32 16.22
CA PRO A 274 -22.63 -3.94 16.64
C PRO A 274 -23.98 -3.33 16.29
N GLU A 275 -24.44 -2.40 17.12
CA GLU A 275 -25.55 -1.47 16.80
C GLU A 275 -25.02 -0.38 15.87
N VAL A 276 -23.84 0.15 16.17
CA VAL A 276 -23.13 1.13 15.32
C VAL A 276 -21.79 0.57 14.91
N LEU A 277 -21.54 0.48 13.61
CA LEU A 277 -20.24 0.22 13.01
C LEU A 277 -19.66 1.53 12.51
N ILE A 278 -18.48 1.89 12.97
CA ILE A 278 -17.70 3.02 12.45
C ILE A 278 -16.50 2.46 11.70
N THR A 279 -16.28 2.94 10.47
CA THR A 279 -15.12 2.53 9.69
C THR A 279 -14.37 3.72 9.14
N PHE A 280 -13.05 3.63 9.11
CA PHE A 280 -12.17 4.58 8.42
C PHE A 280 -10.85 3.90 8.03
N GLY A 281 -10.04 4.59 7.23
CA GLY A 281 -8.84 4.02 6.62
C GLY A 281 -9.13 3.17 5.38
N GLY A 282 -8.08 2.56 4.83
CA GLY A 282 -8.12 1.83 3.56
C GLY A 282 -8.73 0.43 3.65
N MET A 283 -8.34 -0.41 2.69
CA MET A 283 -8.93 -1.74 2.52
C MET A 283 -8.64 -2.66 3.71
N ILE A 284 -9.67 -3.38 4.15
CA ILE A 284 -9.58 -4.42 5.20
C ILE A 284 -8.97 -5.69 4.61
N VAL A 285 -8.02 -6.29 5.32
CA VAL A 285 -7.35 -7.56 4.93
C VAL A 285 -8.20 -8.78 5.29
N SER A 286 -8.70 -8.83 6.53
CA SER A 286 -9.46 -9.96 7.06
C SER A 286 -10.70 -10.26 6.22
N LYS A 287 -10.75 -11.45 5.62
CA LYS A 287 -11.95 -11.95 4.94
C LYS A 287 -13.03 -12.37 5.93
N ARG A 288 -12.63 -12.75 7.15
CA ARG A 288 -13.54 -13.24 8.19
C ARG A 288 -14.40 -12.12 8.77
N ILE A 289 -13.79 -10.98 9.08
CA ILE A 289 -14.55 -9.81 9.55
C ILE A 289 -15.54 -9.31 8.49
N LYS A 290 -15.16 -9.38 7.19
CA LYS A 290 -16.09 -9.04 6.10
C LYS A 290 -17.27 -9.99 6.04
N ALA A 291 -17.04 -11.30 6.19
CA ALA A 291 -18.09 -12.29 6.20
C ALA A 291 -19.03 -12.11 7.42
N PHE A 292 -18.45 -11.85 8.59
CA PHE A 292 -19.19 -11.56 9.81
C PHE A 292 -20.11 -10.34 9.65
N LEU A 293 -19.59 -9.18 9.29
CA LEU A 293 -20.37 -7.94 9.18
C LEU A 293 -21.38 -7.94 8.02
N ARG A 294 -21.20 -8.81 7.03
CA ARG A 294 -22.21 -9.05 5.98
C ARG A 294 -23.37 -9.92 6.45
N LYS A 295 -23.12 -10.87 7.37
CA LYS A 295 -24.13 -11.75 7.96
C LYS A 295 -24.85 -11.08 9.15
N TYR A 296 -24.09 -10.46 10.04
CA TYR A 296 -24.55 -9.76 11.24
C TYR A 296 -24.42 -8.25 11.01
N LYS A 297 -25.44 -7.68 10.38
CA LYS A 297 -25.41 -6.29 9.91
C LYS A 297 -25.65 -5.32 11.06
N PRO A 298 -24.83 -4.25 11.17
CA PRO A 298 -25.11 -3.16 12.10
C PRO A 298 -26.41 -2.44 11.72
N GLU A 299 -27.08 -1.83 12.71
CA GLU A 299 -28.20 -0.92 12.46
C GLU A 299 -27.74 0.35 11.75
N HIS A 300 -26.56 0.84 12.13
CA HIS A 300 -25.92 2.00 11.54
C HIS A 300 -24.48 1.65 11.13
N HIS A 301 -24.10 1.94 9.89
CA HIS A 301 -22.72 1.90 9.43
C HIS A 301 -22.30 3.28 8.95
N TRP A 302 -21.37 3.89 9.68
CA TRP A 302 -20.78 5.18 9.38
C TRP A 302 -19.38 4.99 8.82
N HIS A 303 -19.11 5.55 7.65
CA HIS A 303 -17.76 5.58 7.09
C HIS A 303 -17.23 7.01 7.08
N ILE A 304 -15.99 7.20 7.53
CA ILE A 304 -15.34 8.50 7.62
C ILE A 304 -14.15 8.50 6.66
N ASP A 305 -14.24 9.29 5.61
CA ASP A 305 -13.19 9.46 4.60
C ASP A 305 -13.48 10.72 3.79
N THR A 306 -12.45 11.49 3.42
CA THR A 306 -12.60 12.77 2.69
C THR A 306 -13.01 12.60 1.24
N LEU A 307 -12.86 11.41 0.65
CA LEU A 307 -13.00 11.19 -0.78
C LEU A 307 -14.09 10.20 -1.15
N ARG A 308 -14.16 9.03 -0.47
CA ARG A 308 -15.03 7.94 -0.90
C ARG A 308 -15.44 7.00 0.24
N ALA A 309 -16.58 6.33 0.05
CA ALA A 309 -17.03 5.28 0.93
C ALA A 309 -17.43 4.03 0.12
N TYR A 310 -16.79 2.90 0.39
CA TYR A 310 -17.19 1.62 -0.17
C TYR A 310 -18.15 0.91 0.80
N ASP A 311 -19.30 0.49 0.31
CA ASP A 311 -20.23 -0.33 1.11
C ASP A 311 -19.76 -1.79 1.17
N THR A 312 -18.60 -2.01 1.80
CA THR A 312 -17.95 -3.32 1.92
C THR A 312 -18.83 -4.37 2.61
N PHE A 313 -19.73 -3.93 3.47
CA PHE A 313 -20.55 -4.81 4.31
C PHE A 313 -22.01 -4.86 3.89
N ASN A 314 -22.42 -4.15 2.85
CA ASN A 314 -23.82 -3.96 2.42
C ASN A 314 -24.71 -3.42 3.55
N ALA A 315 -24.21 -2.43 4.27
CA ALA A 315 -24.85 -1.83 5.43
C ALA A 315 -24.56 -0.33 5.59
N LEU A 316 -23.85 0.28 4.64
CA LEU A 316 -23.45 1.70 4.72
C LEU A 316 -24.70 2.59 4.81
N SER A 317 -24.82 3.29 5.93
CA SER A 317 -25.93 4.21 6.18
C SER A 317 -25.51 5.69 6.04
N LYS A 318 -24.23 6.02 6.30
CA LYS A 318 -23.76 7.40 6.22
C LYS A 318 -22.27 7.49 5.86
N HIS A 319 -21.94 8.43 4.97
CA HIS A 319 -20.56 8.81 4.67
C HIS A 319 -20.30 10.21 5.21
N PHE A 320 -19.33 10.34 6.11
CA PHE A 320 -18.85 11.62 6.59
C PHE A 320 -17.61 12.03 5.80
N VAL A 321 -17.74 13.10 5.00
CA VAL A 321 -16.66 13.63 4.16
C VAL A 321 -15.75 14.50 5.01
N MET A 322 -14.98 13.86 5.90
CA MET A 322 -14.10 14.51 6.87
C MET A 322 -12.85 13.62 7.10
N GLU A 323 -11.76 14.24 7.58
CA GLU A 323 -10.68 13.43 8.17
C GLU A 323 -11.17 12.80 9.49
N PRO A 324 -10.75 11.57 9.82
CA PRO A 324 -11.21 10.91 11.04
C PRO A 324 -10.92 11.71 12.32
N ASP A 325 -9.76 12.32 12.42
CA ASP A 325 -9.38 13.14 13.58
C ASP A 325 -10.31 14.34 13.79
N ASP A 326 -10.67 15.03 12.70
CA ASP A 326 -11.59 16.18 12.74
C ASP A 326 -13.01 15.72 13.13
N PHE A 327 -13.49 14.60 12.56
CA PHE A 327 -14.80 14.05 12.86
C PHE A 327 -14.95 13.74 14.36
N PHE A 328 -13.97 13.04 14.93
CA PHE A 328 -14.05 12.67 16.34
C PHE A 328 -13.81 13.84 17.30
N LYS A 329 -12.99 14.83 16.93
CA LYS A 329 -12.87 16.09 17.68
C LYS A 329 -14.18 16.87 17.75
N GLU A 330 -14.98 16.81 16.70
CA GLU A 330 -16.30 17.47 16.65
C GLU A 330 -17.36 16.67 17.41
N LEU A 331 -17.35 15.33 17.30
CA LEU A 331 -18.36 14.44 17.87
C LEU A 331 -18.17 14.20 19.38
N LEU A 332 -16.98 13.77 19.80
CA LEU A 332 -16.77 13.22 21.15
C LEU A 332 -17.07 14.20 22.31
N PRO A 333 -16.79 15.51 22.20
CA PRO A 333 -17.15 16.46 23.27
C PRO A 333 -18.66 16.58 23.53
N LYS A 334 -19.51 16.09 22.61
CA LYS A 334 -20.97 16.16 22.68
C LYS A 334 -21.61 14.82 23.08
N THR A 335 -20.77 13.78 23.29
CA THR A 335 -21.21 12.42 23.59
C THR A 335 -20.93 12.06 25.05
N GLU A 336 -21.65 11.03 25.52
CA GLU A 336 -21.51 10.44 26.84
C GLU A 336 -21.16 8.96 26.72
N PHE A 337 -20.45 8.41 27.70
CA PHE A 337 -20.14 6.99 27.77
C PHE A 337 -21.41 6.19 28.10
N ALA A 338 -21.72 5.20 27.26
CA ALA A 338 -22.84 4.32 27.52
C ALA A 338 -22.44 3.18 28.47
N ALA A 339 -23.26 2.95 29.49
CA ALA A 339 -23.08 1.79 30.37
C ALA A 339 -23.28 0.49 29.58
N SER A 340 -22.23 -0.31 29.47
CA SER A 340 -22.19 -1.53 28.64
C SER A 340 -21.19 -2.54 29.19
N ASP A 341 -21.40 -3.81 28.90
CA ASP A 341 -20.43 -4.89 29.12
C ASP A 341 -19.77 -5.36 27.79
N TYR A 342 -20.02 -4.63 26.68
CA TYR A 342 -19.60 -5.03 25.35
C TYR A 342 -18.08 -5.19 25.25
N PHE A 343 -17.32 -4.15 25.62
CA PHE A 343 -15.86 -4.24 25.64
C PHE A 343 -15.37 -5.35 26.55
N SER A 344 -15.84 -5.40 27.80
CA SER A 344 -15.33 -6.35 28.79
C SER A 344 -15.60 -7.82 28.44
N LYS A 345 -16.67 -8.12 27.73
CA LYS A 345 -16.95 -9.47 27.21
C LYS A 345 -15.95 -9.87 26.12
N ILE A 346 -15.76 -9.00 25.13
CA ILE A 346 -14.89 -9.28 23.99
C ILE A 346 -13.42 -9.34 24.43
N ASP A 347 -12.99 -8.43 25.29
CA ASP A 347 -11.63 -8.36 25.83
C ASP A 347 -11.25 -9.63 26.60
N LYS A 348 -12.12 -10.14 27.46
CA LYS A 348 -11.90 -11.43 28.16
C LYS A 348 -11.68 -12.59 27.20
N VAL A 349 -12.45 -12.65 26.11
CA VAL A 349 -12.27 -13.69 25.09
C VAL A 349 -10.93 -13.49 24.40
N TYR A 350 -10.60 -12.26 24.03
CA TYR A 350 -9.32 -11.96 23.34
C TYR A 350 -8.11 -12.27 24.23
N ASP A 351 -8.16 -11.94 25.52
CA ASP A 351 -7.09 -12.29 26.47
C ASP A 351 -6.85 -13.80 26.55
N LEU A 352 -7.93 -14.60 26.64
CA LEU A 352 -7.81 -16.06 26.59
C LEU A 352 -7.17 -16.53 25.27
N ARG A 353 -7.56 -15.93 24.13
CA ARG A 353 -6.97 -16.25 22.83
C ARG A 353 -5.48 -15.90 22.79
N LYS A 354 -5.07 -14.77 23.36
CA LYS A 354 -3.64 -14.38 23.48
C LYS A 354 -2.83 -15.43 24.26
N ILE A 355 -3.35 -15.89 25.39
CA ILE A 355 -2.69 -16.92 26.21
C ILE A 355 -2.51 -18.22 25.40
N ARG A 356 -3.59 -18.72 24.81
CA ARG A 356 -3.57 -19.96 23.99
C ARG A 356 -2.67 -19.84 22.77
N LYS A 357 -2.67 -18.69 22.11
CA LYS A 357 -1.73 -18.37 21.02
C LYS A 357 -0.29 -18.53 21.48
N GLN A 358 0.08 -17.95 22.62
CA GLN A 358 1.45 -18.05 23.17
C GLN A 358 1.83 -19.52 23.49
N GLU A 359 0.90 -20.28 24.09
CA GLU A 359 1.11 -21.70 24.36
C GLU A 359 1.31 -22.51 23.08
N TYR A 360 0.54 -22.19 22.03
CA TYR A 360 0.66 -22.85 20.73
C TYR A 360 1.99 -22.53 20.06
N LEU A 361 2.36 -21.24 19.98
CA LEU A 361 3.61 -20.80 19.34
C LEU A 361 4.87 -21.38 19.98
N ARG A 362 4.84 -21.69 21.30
CA ARG A 362 5.99 -22.36 21.98
C ARG A 362 6.24 -23.77 21.50
N LYS A 363 5.22 -24.50 21.04
CA LYS A 363 5.28 -25.93 20.71
C LYS A 363 5.25 -26.27 19.21
N ILE A 364 4.97 -25.29 18.34
CA ILE A 364 4.90 -25.55 16.90
C ILE A 364 6.27 -25.84 16.29
N THR A 365 6.27 -26.69 15.27
CA THR A 365 7.44 -26.98 14.46
C THR A 365 7.86 -25.79 13.61
N PHE A 366 9.06 -25.86 13.02
CA PHE A 366 9.53 -24.87 12.07
C PHE A 366 8.58 -24.84 10.86
N SER A 367 8.03 -23.67 10.57
CA SER A 367 6.98 -23.43 9.57
C SER A 367 6.89 -21.96 9.27
N ASP A 368 6.15 -21.56 8.24
CA ASP A 368 5.90 -20.14 7.94
C ASP A 368 5.47 -19.38 9.20
N PHE A 369 4.54 -19.93 9.99
CA PHE A 369 4.03 -19.23 11.18
C PHE A 369 5.14 -19.04 12.24
N LYS A 370 5.99 -20.04 12.46
CA LYS A 370 7.14 -19.94 13.37
C LYS A 370 8.17 -18.91 12.88
N VAL A 371 8.38 -18.87 11.56
CA VAL A 371 9.28 -17.88 10.94
C VAL A 371 8.73 -16.47 11.12
N PHE A 372 7.43 -16.24 10.87
CA PHE A 372 6.82 -14.92 11.09
C PHE A 372 6.90 -14.47 12.55
N GLU A 373 6.67 -15.37 13.53
CA GLU A 373 6.86 -15.07 14.95
C GLU A 373 8.28 -14.55 15.19
N LYS A 374 9.29 -15.33 14.82
CA LYS A 374 10.70 -15.00 15.07
C LYS A 374 11.17 -13.75 14.34
N VAL A 375 10.74 -13.57 13.11
CA VAL A 375 11.09 -12.39 12.30
C VAL A 375 10.48 -11.13 12.91
N ILE A 376 9.19 -11.14 13.26
CA ILE A 376 8.51 -9.94 13.80
C ILE A 376 9.07 -9.60 15.19
N GLU A 377 9.32 -10.59 16.05
CA GLU A 377 9.99 -10.37 17.35
C GLU A 377 11.39 -9.77 17.23
N SER A 378 12.08 -10.00 16.11
CA SER A 378 13.45 -9.54 15.86
C SER A 378 13.55 -8.17 15.19
N LEU A 379 12.43 -7.57 14.78
CA LEU A 379 12.45 -6.29 14.08
C LEU A 379 13.05 -5.19 14.96
N PRO A 380 14.00 -4.41 14.46
CA PRO A 380 14.50 -3.26 15.18
C PRO A 380 13.39 -2.22 15.42
N VAL A 381 13.42 -1.54 16.57
CA VAL A 381 12.50 -0.45 16.86
C VAL A 381 12.56 0.65 15.79
N ASN A 382 11.45 1.35 15.57
CA ASN A 382 11.31 2.39 14.55
C ASN A 382 11.55 1.92 13.10
N THR A 383 11.49 0.62 12.84
CA THR A 383 11.57 0.03 11.48
C THR A 383 10.34 0.42 10.66
N GLN A 384 10.55 0.66 9.37
CA GLN A 384 9.50 0.63 8.36
C GLN A 384 9.36 -0.81 7.87
N LEU A 385 8.25 -1.45 8.13
CA LEU A 385 7.95 -2.80 7.68
C LEU A 385 7.08 -2.77 6.42
N GLN A 386 7.58 -3.29 5.32
CA GLN A 386 6.82 -3.55 4.11
C GLN A 386 6.47 -5.04 4.05
N VAL A 387 5.22 -5.38 3.80
CA VAL A 387 4.76 -6.77 3.76
C VAL A 387 4.10 -7.05 2.41
N SER A 388 4.51 -8.14 1.76
CA SER A 388 3.89 -8.59 0.51
C SER A 388 2.48 -9.14 0.76
N ASN A 389 1.67 -9.15 -0.29
CA ASN A 389 0.35 -9.77 -0.28
C ASN A 389 0.40 -11.32 -0.15
N SER A 390 -0.74 -11.98 -0.31
CA SER A 390 -0.92 -13.43 -0.19
C SER A 390 -0.80 -13.93 1.24
N SER A 391 0.03 -14.94 1.52
CA SER A 391 0.21 -15.51 2.86
C SER A 391 0.92 -14.55 3.81
N ALA A 392 1.88 -13.76 3.31
CA ALA A 392 2.73 -12.90 4.13
C ALA A 392 1.93 -11.95 5.03
N ILE A 393 1.06 -11.13 4.44
CA ILE A 393 0.25 -10.19 5.24
C ILE A 393 -0.71 -10.92 6.19
N ARG A 394 -1.18 -12.12 5.85
CA ARG A 394 -2.10 -12.88 6.70
C ARG A 394 -1.41 -13.42 7.95
N TYR A 395 -0.16 -13.92 7.83
CA TYR A 395 0.64 -14.31 8.98
C TYR A 395 1.05 -13.12 9.83
N ALA A 396 1.45 -12.00 9.21
CA ALA A 396 1.78 -10.78 9.93
C ALA A 396 0.62 -10.29 10.81
N GLN A 397 -0.62 -10.41 10.36
CA GLN A 397 -1.81 -10.02 11.14
C GLN A 397 -2.11 -10.92 12.36
N LEU A 398 -1.47 -12.08 12.47
CA LEU A 398 -1.63 -12.97 13.61
C LEU A 398 -0.62 -12.69 14.72
N ILE A 399 0.34 -11.79 14.51
CA ILE A 399 1.43 -11.51 15.42
C ILE A 399 1.37 -10.05 15.84
N GLU A 400 1.60 -9.81 17.12
CA GLU A 400 1.67 -8.45 17.66
C GLU A 400 2.97 -7.79 17.22
N ILE A 401 2.86 -6.56 16.73
CA ILE A 401 3.99 -5.77 16.22
C ILE A 401 4.23 -4.60 17.17
N ASP A 402 5.51 -4.32 17.44
CA ASP A 402 5.89 -3.20 18.29
C ASP A 402 5.30 -1.88 17.76
N PRO A 403 4.65 -1.07 18.60
CA PRO A 403 4.00 0.19 18.19
C PRO A 403 4.91 1.21 17.50
N SER A 404 6.23 1.09 17.65
CA SER A 404 7.19 1.96 16.94
C SER A 404 7.39 1.59 15.46
N ILE A 405 6.86 0.45 15.03
CA ILE A 405 7.02 -0.09 13.67
C ILE A 405 5.83 0.32 12.81
N GLU A 406 6.10 1.02 11.72
CA GLU A 406 5.08 1.37 10.73
C GLU A 406 4.97 0.25 9.69
N VAL A 407 3.75 -0.26 9.45
CA VAL A 407 3.50 -1.40 8.56
C VAL A 407 2.75 -0.97 7.31
N TYR A 408 3.24 -1.39 6.15
CA TYR A 408 2.66 -1.08 4.85
C TYR A 408 2.52 -2.32 3.97
N CYS A 409 1.51 -2.32 3.12
CA CYS A 409 1.23 -3.39 2.16
C CYS A 409 0.43 -2.82 0.99
N ASN A 410 0.66 -3.27 -0.23
CA ASN A 410 -0.13 -2.88 -1.41
C ASN A 410 -1.52 -3.50 -1.33
N ARG A 411 -2.49 -2.78 -0.73
CA ARG A 411 -3.83 -3.31 -0.47
C ARG A 411 -4.92 -2.77 -1.38
N GLY A 412 -4.60 -1.90 -2.31
CA GLY A 412 -5.54 -1.39 -3.30
C GLY A 412 -6.10 -2.50 -4.17
N THR A 413 -5.25 -3.16 -4.92
CA THR A 413 -5.58 -4.33 -5.75
C THR A 413 -5.20 -5.65 -5.10
N SER A 414 -4.31 -5.62 -4.11
CA SER A 414 -3.80 -6.80 -3.41
C SER A 414 -3.03 -7.78 -4.30
N GLY A 415 -2.40 -7.30 -5.37
CA GLY A 415 -1.52 -8.07 -6.26
C GLY A 415 -0.17 -8.40 -5.61
N ILE A 416 0.55 -9.35 -6.22
CA ILE A 416 1.93 -9.70 -5.83
C ILE A 416 2.98 -9.14 -6.78
N ASP A 417 2.55 -8.40 -7.77
CA ASP A 417 3.28 -8.01 -8.98
C ASP A 417 4.16 -6.74 -8.84
N GLY A 418 4.17 -6.10 -7.67
CA GLY A 418 4.96 -4.88 -7.44
C GLY A 418 5.39 -4.66 -5.99
N SER A 419 5.26 -5.67 -5.13
CA SER A 419 5.54 -5.51 -3.69
C SER A 419 7.02 -5.22 -3.40
N THR A 420 7.95 -5.86 -4.12
CA THR A 420 9.40 -5.62 -3.98
C THR A 420 9.76 -4.21 -4.46
N SER A 421 9.24 -3.82 -5.62
CA SER A 421 9.45 -2.48 -6.18
C SER A 421 8.93 -1.38 -5.27
N THR A 422 7.71 -1.54 -4.72
CA THR A 422 7.14 -0.59 -3.74
C THR A 422 8.00 -0.51 -2.49
N ALA A 423 8.44 -1.65 -1.96
CA ALA A 423 9.27 -1.68 -0.75
C ALA A 423 10.62 -0.97 -0.94
N ILE A 424 11.26 -1.13 -2.11
CA ILE A 424 12.49 -0.39 -2.44
C ILE A 424 12.22 1.10 -2.58
N GLY A 425 11.13 1.47 -3.28
CA GLY A 425 10.72 2.88 -3.39
C GLY A 425 10.43 3.52 -2.03
N ALA A 426 9.75 2.79 -1.15
CA ALA A 426 9.48 3.22 0.21
C ALA A 426 10.78 3.41 1.03
N ALA A 427 11.75 2.52 0.89
CA ALA A 427 13.07 2.64 1.51
C ALA A 427 13.83 3.88 1.02
N VAL A 428 13.68 4.23 -0.25
CA VAL A 428 14.27 5.45 -0.83
C VAL A 428 13.54 6.70 -0.33
N GLY A 429 12.21 6.65 -0.21
CA GLY A 429 11.38 7.74 0.28
C GLY A 429 11.64 8.10 1.75
N LYS A 430 12.05 7.13 2.57
CA LYS A 430 12.40 7.27 4.01
C LYS A 430 13.77 6.64 4.29
N SER A 431 14.81 7.13 3.65
CA SER A 431 16.16 6.57 3.70
C SER A 431 16.85 6.66 5.07
N ASP A 432 16.33 7.45 5.99
CA ASP A 432 16.77 7.57 7.38
C ASP A 432 16.28 6.44 8.28
N LYS A 433 15.25 5.69 7.86
CA LYS A 433 14.71 4.53 8.58
C LYS A 433 15.25 3.20 8.04
N GLN A 434 15.43 2.22 8.94
CA GLN A 434 15.59 0.83 8.55
C GLN A 434 14.32 0.38 7.84
N THR A 435 14.44 -0.18 6.63
CA THR A 435 13.31 -0.80 5.93
C THR A 435 13.50 -2.30 5.87
N VAL A 436 12.53 -3.05 6.38
CA VAL A 436 12.45 -4.51 6.27
C VAL A 436 11.27 -4.86 5.37
N PHE A 437 11.51 -5.74 4.41
CA PHE A 437 10.48 -6.24 3.50
C PHE A 437 10.31 -7.75 3.69
N ILE A 438 9.10 -8.20 4.04
CA ILE A 438 8.77 -9.63 4.18
C ILE A 438 7.93 -10.04 2.97
N THR A 439 8.37 -11.07 2.26
CA THR A 439 7.70 -11.58 1.05
C THR A 439 7.77 -13.09 0.95
N GLY A 440 6.83 -13.69 0.21
CA GLY A 440 6.92 -15.08 -0.24
C GLY A 440 7.69 -15.19 -1.56
N ASP A 441 8.10 -16.41 -1.88
CA ASP A 441 8.90 -16.79 -3.06
C ASP A 441 8.25 -16.39 -4.40
N ILE A 442 6.97 -16.72 -4.61
CA ILE A 442 6.27 -16.37 -5.86
C ILE A 442 6.20 -14.85 -6.04
N GLY A 443 5.86 -14.09 -5.00
CA GLY A 443 5.81 -12.62 -5.07
C GLY A 443 7.17 -12.00 -5.34
N PHE A 444 8.22 -12.53 -4.72
CA PHE A 444 9.60 -12.07 -4.94
C PHE A 444 10.08 -12.37 -6.38
N LEU A 445 9.88 -13.61 -6.85
CA LEU A 445 10.29 -14.01 -8.19
C LEU A 445 9.51 -13.23 -9.27
N TYR A 446 8.21 -13.00 -9.04
CA TYR A 446 7.38 -12.23 -9.96
C TYR A 446 7.88 -10.78 -10.12
N ASP A 447 8.32 -10.14 -9.04
CA ASP A 447 8.80 -8.75 -9.03
C ASP A 447 10.33 -8.65 -8.86
N SER A 448 11.09 -9.67 -9.29
CA SER A 448 12.54 -9.72 -9.11
C SER A 448 13.31 -8.65 -9.89
N ASN A 449 12.74 -8.13 -11.00
CA ASN A 449 13.31 -7.01 -11.74
C ASN A 449 13.40 -5.71 -10.91
N ALA A 450 12.69 -5.62 -9.78
CA ALA A 450 12.84 -4.56 -8.80
C ALA A 450 14.29 -4.40 -8.31
N LEU A 451 15.06 -5.48 -8.31
CA LEU A 451 16.46 -5.46 -7.91
C LEU A 451 17.38 -4.85 -8.98
N TRP A 452 16.90 -4.71 -10.21
CA TRP A 452 17.65 -4.12 -11.32
C TRP A 452 17.57 -2.58 -11.27
N ASN A 453 18.13 -1.99 -10.22
CA ASN A 453 18.30 -0.54 -10.11
C ASN A 453 19.49 -0.21 -9.20
N ALA A 454 20.01 1.03 -9.30
CA ALA A 454 21.17 1.49 -8.56
C ALA A 454 20.82 2.21 -7.24
N TYR A 455 19.54 2.21 -6.84
CA TYR A 455 19.05 3.09 -5.78
C TYR A 455 18.63 2.33 -4.51
N ILE A 456 18.89 1.02 -4.45
CA ILE A 456 18.54 0.18 -3.28
C ILE A 456 19.37 0.64 -2.08
N PRO A 457 18.76 1.14 -0.98
CA PRO A 457 19.52 1.61 0.17
C PRO A 457 20.19 0.46 0.93
N LYS A 458 21.34 0.72 1.54
CA LYS A 458 22.08 -0.30 2.32
C LYS A 458 21.30 -0.83 3.54
N ASN A 459 20.43 0.02 4.12
CA ASN A 459 19.55 -0.33 5.22
C ASN A 459 18.24 -1.03 4.77
N PHE A 460 18.12 -1.42 3.50
CA PHE A 460 17.02 -2.23 3.00
C PHE A 460 17.31 -3.72 3.19
N LYS A 461 16.43 -4.44 3.88
CA LYS A 461 16.57 -5.86 4.20
C LYS A 461 15.34 -6.63 3.71
N ILE A 462 15.56 -7.69 2.97
CA ILE A 462 14.51 -8.59 2.46
C ILE A 462 14.54 -9.87 3.29
N ILE A 463 13.39 -10.26 3.82
CA ILE A 463 13.16 -11.57 4.41
C ILE A 463 12.22 -12.32 3.46
N LEU A 464 12.79 -13.28 2.76
CA LEU A 464 12.13 -14.10 1.75
C LEU A 464 11.76 -15.44 2.35
N ILE A 465 10.48 -15.72 2.47
CA ILE A 465 9.96 -17.00 2.92
C ILE A 465 9.74 -17.86 1.69
N ASN A 466 10.57 -18.89 1.55
CA ASN A 466 10.54 -19.82 0.43
C ASN A 466 9.99 -21.17 0.90
N ASN A 467 8.71 -21.38 0.65
CA ASN A 467 8.03 -22.65 0.90
C ASN A 467 7.84 -23.49 -0.37
N GLY A 468 8.46 -23.08 -1.48
CA GLY A 468 8.45 -23.78 -2.76
C GLY A 468 7.18 -23.59 -3.58
N GLY A 469 6.40 -22.51 -3.34
CA GLY A 469 5.20 -22.20 -4.12
C GLY A 469 4.18 -21.31 -3.46
N GLY A 470 3.00 -21.20 -4.07
CA GLY A 470 1.88 -20.38 -3.60
C GLY A 470 1.11 -21.01 -2.44
N GLY A 471 1.70 -21.09 -1.25
CA GLY A 471 1.13 -21.74 -0.05
C GLY A 471 -0.27 -21.24 0.36
N ILE A 472 -0.67 -20.04 -0.07
CA ILE A 472 -2.01 -19.49 0.20
C ILE A 472 -3.14 -20.42 -0.30
N PHE A 473 -2.94 -21.10 -1.41
CA PHE A 473 -3.96 -21.97 -2.00
C PHE A 473 -4.24 -23.21 -1.14
N ARG A 474 -3.29 -23.67 -0.32
CA ARG A 474 -3.48 -24.78 0.65
C ARG A 474 -4.32 -24.37 1.85
N ILE A 475 -4.35 -23.08 2.17
CA ILE A 475 -5.12 -22.52 3.28
C ILE A 475 -6.60 -22.33 2.90
N LEU A 476 -6.89 -22.16 1.61
CA LEU A 476 -8.24 -21.95 1.13
C LEU A 476 -9.10 -23.22 1.23
N PRO A 477 -10.40 -23.11 1.57
CA PRO A 477 -11.28 -24.28 1.63
C PRO A 477 -11.41 -24.97 0.27
N GLY A 478 -11.49 -26.31 0.29
CA GLY A 478 -11.79 -27.12 -0.91
C GLY A 478 -10.60 -27.42 -1.82
N HIS A 479 -9.36 -27.12 -1.39
CA HIS A 479 -8.21 -27.59 -2.15
C HIS A 479 -8.09 -29.13 -2.04
N GLU A 480 -7.69 -29.76 -3.14
CA GLU A 480 -7.32 -31.18 -3.18
C GLU A 480 -5.95 -31.28 -3.82
N GLU A 481 -5.05 -32.06 -3.19
CA GLU A 481 -3.71 -32.27 -3.73
C GLU A 481 -3.76 -33.16 -4.96
N LYS A 482 -3.69 -32.53 -6.12
CA LYS A 482 -3.72 -33.14 -7.45
C LYS A 482 -2.69 -32.45 -8.33
N PRO A 483 -2.22 -33.09 -9.43
CA PRO A 483 -1.28 -32.44 -10.36
C PRO A 483 -1.73 -31.08 -10.87
N VAL A 484 -3.04 -30.90 -11.11
CA VAL A 484 -3.63 -29.59 -11.49
C VAL A 484 -3.42 -28.53 -10.41
N PHE A 485 -3.57 -28.89 -9.12
CA PHE A 485 -3.36 -27.97 -8.03
C PHE A 485 -1.89 -27.52 -7.95
N ASN A 486 -0.95 -28.47 -7.95
CA ASN A 486 0.47 -28.18 -7.82
C ASN A 486 1.01 -27.35 -9.01
N THR A 487 0.51 -27.61 -10.23
CA THR A 487 0.97 -26.92 -11.42
C THR A 487 0.36 -25.55 -11.61
N TYR A 488 -0.96 -25.40 -11.44
CA TYR A 488 -1.67 -24.19 -11.89
C TYR A 488 -2.14 -23.27 -10.74
N PHE A 489 -2.12 -23.73 -9.49
CA PHE A 489 -2.45 -22.93 -8.33
C PHE A 489 -1.24 -22.70 -7.45
N GLU A 490 -0.63 -23.73 -6.92
CA GLU A 490 0.55 -23.61 -6.08
C GLU A 490 1.78 -23.15 -6.86
N THR A 491 1.90 -23.53 -8.13
CA THR A 491 3.05 -23.21 -8.97
C THR A 491 4.36 -23.67 -8.31
N SER A 492 4.38 -24.94 -7.90
CA SER A 492 5.49 -25.54 -7.12
C SER A 492 6.83 -25.41 -7.86
N HIS A 493 7.89 -25.04 -7.15
CA HIS A 493 9.23 -24.83 -7.70
C HIS A 493 10.35 -25.18 -6.69
N ASN A 494 11.59 -25.24 -7.22
CA ASN A 494 12.83 -25.40 -6.42
C ASN A 494 13.81 -24.25 -6.68
N LEU A 495 13.31 -23.05 -6.95
CA LEU A 495 14.12 -21.88 -7.21
C LEU A 495 14.60 -21.23 -5.90
N THR A 496 15.74 -20.54 -5.95
CA THR A 496 16.30 -19.78 -4.85
C THR A 496 16.66 -18.37 -5.32
N ALA A 497 16.76 -17.42 -4.39
CA ALA A 497 17.18 -16.05 -4.65
C ALA A 497 18.70 -15.88 -4.77
N GLU A 498 19.51 -16.92 -4.51
CA GLU A 498 20.97 -16.85 -4.43
C GLU A 498 21.60 -16.17 -5.66
N HIS A 499 21.23 -16.63 -6.85
CA HIS A 499 21.80 -16.09 -8.10
C HIS A 499 21.38 -14.66 -8.36
N LEU A 500 20.16 -14.27 -7.99
CA LEU A 500 19.70 -12.87 -8.08
C LEU A 500 20.45 -11.98 -7.09
N ALA A 501 20.60 -12.42 -5.85
CA ALA A 501 21.38 -11.69 -4.85
C ALA A 501 22.81 -11.45 -5.31
N LYS A 502 23.46 -12.48 -5.86
CA LYS A 502 24.82 -12.39 -6.42
C LYS A 502 24.88 -11.46 -7.64
N MET A 503 23.93 -11.56 -8.56
CA MET A 503 23.84 -10.74 -9.76
C MET A 503 23.75 -9.24 -9.40
N TYR A 504 22.92 -8.90 -8.41
CA TYR A 504 22.66 -7.53 -7.98
C TYR A 504 23.52 -7.07 -6.79
N LYS A 505 24.52 -7.87 -6.38
CA LYS A 505 25.49 -7.57 -5.31
C LYS A 505 24.84 -7.31 -3.95
N LEU A 506 23.79 -8.06 -3.63
CA LEU A 506 23.15 -8.06 -2.31
C LEU A 506 23.84 -9.11 -1.41
N ASN A 507 23.87 -8.83 -0.11
CA ASN A 507 24.26 -9.86 0.85
C ASN A 507 23.18 -10.96 0.89
N TYR A 508 23.60 -12.22 1.01
CA TYR A 508 22.70 -13.34 0.97
C TYR A 508 22.94 -14.29 2.14
N PHE A 509 21.88 -14.57 2.86
CA PHE A 509 21.86 -15.47 4.01
C PHE A 509 20.72 -16.48 3.86
N THR A 510 20.86 -17.66 4.46
CA THR A 510 19.84 -18.70 4.42
C THR A 510 19.55 -19.24 5.82
N ALA A 511 18.33 -19.76 6.01
CA ALA A 511 17.94 -20.48 7.21
C ALA A 511 16.91 -21.58 6.85
N ASN A 512 16.91 -22.70 7.61
CA ASN A 512 15.98 -23.82 7.43
C ASN A 512 15.51 -24.43 8.76
N ASP A 513 15.88 -23.83 9.89
CA ASP A 513 15.43 -24.15 11.24
C ASP A 513 15.47 -22.89 12.13
N VAL A 514 15.03 -23.00 13.39
CA VAL A 514 14.95 -21.84 14.31
C VAL A 514 16.35 -21.31 14.65
N GLU A 515 17.33 -22.17 14.87
CA GLU A 515 18.68 -21.75 15.29
C GLU A 515 19.39 -21.01 14.16
N SER A 516 19.40 -21.56 12.96
CA SER A 516 19.95 -20.90 11.75
C SER A 516 19.21 -19.60 11.42
N LEU A 517 17.89 -19.53 11.65
CA LEU A 517 17.11 -18.32 11.46
C LEU A 517 17.56 -17.20 12.40
N GLU A 518 17.68 -17.48 13.69
CA GLU A 518 18.11 -16.49 14.69
C GLU A 518 19.53 -15.99 14.43
N GLU A 519 20.43 -16.88 14.00
CA GLU A 519 21.80 -16.51 13.61
C GLU A 519 21.82 -15.64 12.33
N ALA A 520 21.04 -16.04 11.31
CA ALA A 520 20.98 -15.32 10.03
C ALA A 520 20.35 -13.93 10.17
N ILE A 521 19.32 -13.77 11.01
CA ILE A 521 18.72 -12.48 11.34
C ILE A 521 19.77 -11.53 11.95
N LYS A 522 20.56 -12.01 12.91
CA LYS A 522 21.64 -11.20 13.51
C LYS A 522 22.66 -10.78 12.46
N LYS A 523 23.06 -11.67 11.56
CA LYS A 523 23.97 -11.36 10.45
C LYS A 523 23.37 -10.34 9.48
N LEU A 524 22.08 -10.47 9.15
CA LEU A 524 21.37 -9.57 8.24
C LEU A 524 21.33 -8.12 8.77
N TYR A 525 20.98 -7.94 10.06
CA TYR A 525 20.87 -6.61 10.66
C TYR A 525 22.22 -5.98 11.00
N ASN A 526 23.23 -6.78 11.34
CA ASN A 526 24.57 -6.29 11.63
C ASN A 526 25.38 -5.91 10.37
N ASN A 527 24.94 -6.33 9.18
CA ASN A 527 25.62 -6.03 7.95
C ASN A 527 25.03 -4.76 7.30
N ASN A 528 25.79 -3.66 7.37
CA ASN A 528 25.43 -2.35 6.84
C ASN A 528 26.17 -1.97 5.55
N ASP A 529 26.96 -2.87 4.97
CA ASP A 529 27.77 -2.58 3.78
C ASP A 529 26.91 -2.55 2.50
N ALA A 530 25.88 -3.41 2.44
CA ALA A 530 24.93 -3.48 1.34
C ALA A 530 23.53 -3.89 1.83
N ALA A 531 22.53 -3.72 0.98
CA ALA A 531 21.24 -4.36 1.16
C ALA A 531 21.38 -5.89 1.25
N GLY A 532 20.45 -6.58 1.89
CA GLY A 532 20.59 -8.02 2.11
C GLY A 532 19.28 -8.78 1.95
N ILE A 533 19.40 -10.05 1.56
CA ILE A 533 18.33 -11.04 1.50
C ILE A 533 18.63 -12.13 2.52
N LEU A 534 17.67 -12.42 3.38
CA LEU A 534 17.59 -13.64 4.16
C LEU A 534 16.51 -14.52 3.55
N GLU A 535 16.91 -15.63 2.92
CA GLU A 535 15.98 -16.62 2.38
C GLU A 535 15.79 -17.75 3.39
N VAL A 536 14.53 -17.93 3.80
CA VAL A 536 14.14 -18.91 4.82
C VAL A 536 13.35 -20.02 4.15
N PHE A 537 13.93 -21.23 4.14
CA PHE A 537 13.28 -22.41 3.54
C PHE A 537 12.39 -23.09 4.57
N THR A 538 11.08 -23.09 4.32
CA THR A 538 10.08 -23.72 5.18
C THR A 538 9.45 -24.94 4.50
N PRO A 539 8.90 -25.91 5.28
CA PRO A 539 8.26 -27.09 4.71
C PRO A 539 7.00 -26.73 3.92
N THR A 540 6.88 -27.19 2.67
CA THR A 540 5.74 -26.91 1.79
C THR A 540 4.41 -27.49 2.33
N LEU A 541 4.43 -28.72 2.85
CA LEU A 541 3.22 -29.50 3.17
C LEU A 541 2.73 -29.33 4.61
N GLU A 542 3.45 -28.63 5.47
CA GLU A 542 3.13 -28.52 6.90
C GLU A 542 2.48 -27.17 7.25
N ASN A 543 2.74 -26.13 6.47
CA ASN A 543 2.35 -24.75 6.80
C ASN A 543 0.83 -24.57 6.98
N ASP A 544 0.02 -25.15 6.11
CA ASP A 544 -1.43 -25.07 6.21
C ASP A 544 -1.98 -25.90 7.39
N VAL A 545 -1.35 -27.04 7.70
CA VAL A 545 -1.70 -27.88 8.85
C VAL A 545 -1.44 -27.11 10.14
N VAL A 546 -0.26 -26.50 10.29
CA VAL A 546 0.11 -25.68 11.45
C VAL A 546 -0.88 -24.53 11.62
N LEU A 547 -1.20 -23.80 10.55
CA LEU A 547 -2.12 -22.67 10.63
C LEU A 547 -3.56 -23.10 10.94
N LYS A 548 -4.05 -24.19 10.36
CA LYS A 548 -5.39 -24.73 10.66
C LYS A 548 -5.48 -25.22 12.11
N GLN A 549 -4.42 -25.86 12.62
CA GLN A 549 -4.37 -26.32 14.01
C GLN A 549 -4.32 -25.14 14.98
N TYR A 550 -3.60 -24.04 14.65
CA TYR A 550 -3.61 -22.81 15.44
C TYR A 550 -5.02 -22.35 15.78
N PHE A 551 -5.89 -22.19 14.79
CA PHE A 551 -7.25 -21.72 15.02
C PHE A 551 -8.10 -22.71 15.86
N LYS A 552 -7.79 -24.01 15.82
CA LYS A 552 -8.46 -25.00 16.68
C LYS A 552 -7.99 -24.91 18.14
N GLU A 553 -6.73 -24.64 18.35
CA GLU A 553 -6.13 -24.52 19.70
C GLU A 553 -6.55 -23.24 20.43
N LEU A 554 -7.16 -22.30 19.72
CA LEU A 554 -7.70 -21.07 20.33
C LEU A 554 -9.03 -21.27 21.05
N ILE A 555 -9.75 -22.39 20.84
CA ILE A 555 -11.11 -22.67 21.37
C ILE A 555 -11.09 -22.89 22.89
#